data_b797d2903b8306d4d85e7e115e63459e
#
_entry.id   b797d2903b8306d4d85e7e115e63459e
#
_cell.length_a   1.000
_cell.length_b   1.000
_cell.length_c   1.000
_cell.angle_alpha   90.00
_cell.angle_beta   90.00
_cell.angle_gamma   90.00
#
_symmetry.space_group_name_H-M   'P 1'
#
loop_
_entity.id
_entity.type
_entity.pdbx_description
1 polymer ?
#
loop_
_entity_poly.entity_id
_entity_poly.type
_entity_poly.pdbx_seq_one_letter_code
_entity_poly.pdbx_strand_id
1 'polypeptide(L)'
;MPGRILIVEDDAFLAMLLCDLLYESGYEVVGVAAYAKGAVQQAATGNPDLVLADIHLRGHVDGIQAAIEIKKRHDTEVVFLTSADDSATVERAKIARPAAYLNKPTDLLRVVDAVKHALTDKHAA
;
A
#
# COMPACT_ATOMS: atom_id res chain seq x y z
N MET A 1 5.98 -17.85 7.16
CA MET A 1 4.66 -17.36 6.67
C MET A 1 4.89 -16.22 5.70
N PRO A 2 4.30 -16.24 4.50
CA PRO A 2 4.43 -15.12 3.58
C PRO A 2 3.69 -13.90 4.12
N GLY A 3 4.25 -12.73 3.85
CA GLY A 3 3.58 -11.48 4.16
C GLY A 3 2.32 -11.32 3.32
N ARG A 4 1.27 -10.76 3.90
CA ARG A 4 -0.02 -10.56 3.25
C ARG A 4 -0.15 -9.11 2.86
N ILE A 5 -0.37 -8.85 1.58
CA ILE A 5 -0.34 -7.49 1.03
C ILE A 5 -1.67 -7.16 0.36
N LEU A 6 -2.21 -6.00 0.73
CA LEU A 6 -3.35 -5.40 0.04
C LEU A 6 -2.81 -4.32 -0.90
N ILE A 7 -3.18 -4.38 -2.17
CA ILE A 7 -2.84 -3.36 -3.16
C ILE A 7 -4.04 -2.42 -3.33
N VAL A 8 -3.77 -1.12 -3.24
CA VAL A 8 -4.79 -0.07 -3.45
C VAL A 8 -4.32 0.79 -4.61
N GLU A 9 -4.87 0.54 -5.80
CA GLU A 9 -4.44 1.14 -7.05
C GLU A 9 -5.58 1.12 -8.04
N ASP A 10 -5.88 2.28 -8.65
CA ASP A 10 -6.96 2.36 -9.63
C ASP A 10 -6.51 2.11 -11.08
N ASP A 11 -5.21 2.09 -11.34
CA ASP A 11 -4.65 1.66 -12.62
C ASP A 11 -4.58 0.13 -12.63
N ALA A 12 -5.50 -0.50 -13.36
CA ALA A 12 -5.62 -1.96 -13.38
C ALA A 12 -4.35 -2.65 -13.92
N PHE A 13 -3.69 -2.02 -14.89
CA PHE A 13 -2.47 -2.60 -15.48
C PHE A 13 -1.33 -2.60 -14.45
N LEU A 14 -1.13 -1.48 -13.76
CA LEU A 14 -0.11 -1.40 -12.72
C LEU A 14 -0.41 -2.35 -11.57
N ALA A 15 -1.68 -2.43 -11.15
CA ALA A 15 -2.09 -3.36 -10.09
C ALA A 15 -1.75 -4.80 -10.46
N MET A 16 -1.98 -5.19 -11.72
CA MET A 16 -1.65 -6.53 -12.19
C MET A 16 -0.14 -6.78 -12.15
N LEU A 17 0.66 -5.82 -12.61
CA LEU A 17 2.12 -5.95 -12.56
C LEU A 17 2.63 -6.09 -11.12
N LEU A 18 2.07 -5.32 -10.20
CA LEU A 18 2.44 -5.40 -8.79
C LEU A 18 2.04 -6.74 -8.18
N CYS A 19 0.87 -7.27 -8.52
CA CYS A 19 0.44 -8.60 -8.07
C CYS A 19 1.42 -9.67 -8.49
N ASP A 20 1.80 -9.67 -9.77
CA ASP A 20 2.71 -10.67 -10.31
C ASP A 20 4.07 -10.58 -9.64
N LEU A 21 4.59 -9.36 -9.49
CA LEU A 21 5.90 -9.13 -8.90
C LEU A 21 5.95 -9.54 -7.44
N LEU A 22 4.93 -9.20 -6.66
CA LEU A 22 4.87 -9.55 -5.25
C LEU A 22 4.69 -11.05 -5.05
N TYR A 23 3.86 -11.68 -5.88
CA TYR A 23 3.69 -13.13 -5.86
C TYR A 23 5.02 -13.84 -6.14
N GLU A 24 5.74 -13.42 -7.17
CA GLU A 24 7.05 -14.00 -7.51
C GLU A 24 8.08 -13.77 -6.40
N SER A 25 7.91 -12.71 -5.62
CA SER A 25 8.81 -12.39 -4.50
C SER A 25 8.45 -13.12 -3.21
N GLY A 26 7.43 -13.98 -3.24
CA GLY A 26 7.05 -14.82 -2.10
C GLY A 26 5.98 -14.23 -1.19
N TYR A 27 5.30 -13.16 -1.62
CA TYR A 27 4.22 -12.55 -0.84
C TYR A 27 2.85 -13.04 -1.31
N GLU A 28 1.87 -12.94 -0.41
CA GLU A 28 0.47 -13.22 -0.75
C GLU A 28 -0.27 -11.91 -0.94
N VAL A 29 -0.87 -11.70 -2.12
CA VAL A 29 -1.72 -10.54 -2.38
C VAL A 29 -3.14 -10.91 -1.98
N VAL A 30 -3.66 -10.26 -0.93
CA VAL A 30 -4.97 -10.62 -0.37
C VAL A 30 -6.11 -9.85 -1.01
N GLY A 31 -5.81 -8.85 -1.82
CA GLY A 31 -6.83 -8.11 -2.55
C GLY A 31 -6.24 -6.97 -3.34
N VAL A 32 -7.05 -6.45 -4.27
CA VAL A 32 -6.76 -5.24 -5.05
C VAL A 32 -8.00 -4.36 -4.98
N ALA A 33 -7.84 -3.14 -4.54
CA ALA A 33 -8.92 -2.17 -4.44
C ALA A 33 -8.60 -0.93 -5.27
N ALA A 34 -9.59 -0.44 -6.02
CA ALA A 34 -9.45 0.79 -6.82
C ALA A 34 -9.97 2.03 -6.09
N TYR A 35 -10.68 1.85 -4.97
CA TYR A 35 -11.31 2.91 -4.19
C TYR A 35 -10.95 2.75 -2.73
N ALA A 36 -10.94 3.87 -2.01
CA ALA A 36 -10.65 3.88 -0.58
C ALA A 36 -11.63 3.00 0.22
N LYS A 37 -12.92 3.09 -0.09
CA LYS A 37 -13.95 2.29 0.60
C LYS A 37 -13.70 0.79 0.40
N GLY A 38 -13.40 0.39 -0.83
CA GLY A 38 -13.08 -1.02 -1.13
C GLY A 38 -11.83 -1.48 -0.40
N ALA A 39 -10.83 -0.60 -0.28
CA ALA A 39 -9.60 -0.92 0.44
C ALA A 39 -9.90 -1.23 1.92
N VAL A 40 -10.70 -0.40 2.57
CA VAL A 40 -11.06 -0.61 3.98
C VAL A 40 -11.82 -1.92 4.15
N GLN A 41 -12.75 -2.22 3.24
CA GLN A 41 -13.52 -3.47 3.28
C GLN A 41 -12.61 -4.69 3.06
N GLN A 42 -11.70 -4.63 2.10
CA GLN A 42 -10.79 -5.74 1.80
C GLN A 42 -9.76 -5.95 2.90
N ALA A 43 -9.35 -4.88 3.57
CA ALA A 43 -8.48 -4.99 4.74
C ALA A 43 -9.16 -5.77 5.86
N ALA A 44 -10.47 -5.53 6.07
CA ALA A 44 -11.23 -6.21 7.11
C ALA A 44 -11.31 -7.73 6.86
N THR A 45 -11.44 -8.15 5.60
CA THR A 45 -11.52 -9.58 5.25
C THR A 45 -10.15 -10.21 5.04
N GLY A 46 -9.21 -9.47 4.47
CA GLY A 46 -7.89 -10.00 4.12
C GLY A 46 -6.86 -9.93 5.23
N ASN A 47 -7.07 -9.07 6.20
CA ASN A 47 -6.16 -8.85 7.32
C ASN A 47 -4.70 -8.72 6.85
N PRO A 48 -4.37 -7.70 6.06
CA PRO A 48 -3.04 -7.57 5.47
C PRO A 48 -1.99 -7.15 6.50
N ASP A 49 -0.77 -7.61 6.28
CA ASP A 49 0.39 -7.14 7.03
C ASP A 49 0.89 -5.80 6.50
N LEU A 50 0.62 -5.51 5.23
CA LEU A 50 1.06 -4.29 4.58
C LEU A 50 0.04 -3.86 3.52
N VAL A 51 -0.16 -2.56 3.42
CA VAL A 51 -0.97 -1.94 2.36
C VAL A 51 -0.02 -1.17 1.45
N LEU A 52 -0.01 -1.53 0.17
CA LEU A 52 0.72 -0.82 -0.88
C LEU A 52 -0.30 0.03 -1.63
N ALA A 53 -0.25 1.34 -1.45
CA ALA A 53 -1.33 2.21 -1.87
C ALA A 53 -0.86 3.40 -2.70
N ASP A 54 -1.61 3.69 -3.77
CA ASP A 54 -1.56 5.01 -4.40
C ASP A 54 -2.40 5.99 -3.55
N ILE A 55 -2.05 7.25 -3.61
CA ILE A 55 -2.79 8.32 -2.91
C ILE A 55 -3.98 8.76 -3.75
N HIS A 56 -3.76 9.00 -5.05
CA HIS A 56 -4.83 9.45 -5.94
C HIS A 56 -5.63 8.26 -6.45
N LEU A 57 -6.83 8.10 -5.92
CA LEU A 57 -7.75 7.03 -6.26
C LEU A 57 -9.03 7.62 -6.85
N ARG A 58 -9.82 6.77 -7.49
CA ARG A 58 -11.16 7.16 -7.92
C ARG A 58 -12.02 7.45 -6.70
N GLY A 59 -12.94 8.41 -6.83
CA GLY A 59 -13.82 8.82 -5.75
C GLY A 59 -13.28 10.01 -4.97
N HIS A 60 -13.94 10.35 -3.86
CA HIS A 60 -13.63 11.56 -3.09
C HIS A 60 -12.64 11.32 -1.95
N VAL A 61 -12.46 10.06 -1.56
CA VAL A 61 -11.56 9.69 -0.45
C VAL A 61 -10.30 9.11 -1.05
N ASP A 62 -9.14 9.61 -0.63
CA ASP A 62 -7.86 9.21 -1.20
C ASP A 62 -7.18 8.09 -0.41
N GLY A 63 -6.02 7.65 -0.93
CA GLY A 63 -5.25 6.57 -0.34
C GLY A 63 -4.70 6.88 1.05
N ILE A 64 -4.43 8.14 1.36
CA ILE A 64 -3.96 8.51 2.70
C ILE A 64 -5.07 8.27 3.73
N GLN A 65 -6.29 8.73 3.43
CA GLN A 65 -7.43 8.53 4.31
C GLN A 65 -7.73 7.04 4.48
N ALA A 66 -7.66 6.26 3.39
CA ALA A 66 -7.84 4.82 3.46
C ALA A 66 -6.79 4.17 4.37
N ALA A 67 -5.51 4.54 4.22
CA ALA A 67 -4.43 4.00 5.02
C ALA A 67 -4.61 4.32 6.51
N ILE A 68 -5.00 5.55 6.84
CA ILE A 68 -5.26 5.96 8.21
C ILE A 68 -6.39 5.11 8.81
N GLU A 69 -7.47 4.93 8.06
CA GLU A 69 -8.63 4.16 8.51
C GLU A 69 -8.27 2.69 8.73
N ILE A 70 -7.48 2.12 7.85
CA ILE A 70 -7.03 0.73 7.97
C ILE A 70 -6.13 0.58 9.20
N LYS A 71 -5.17 1.50 9.40
CA LYS A 71 -4.25 1.42 10.54
C LYS A 71 -4.94 1.59 11.89
N LYS A 72 -6.09 2.24 11.94
CA LYS A 72 -6.87 2.36 13.19
C LYS A 72 -7.41 1.01 13.67
N ARG A 73 -7.63 0.09 12.74
CA ARG A 73 -8.32 -1.19 13.01
C ARG A 73 -7.42 -2.39 12.90
N HIS A 74 -6.27 -2.25 12.28
CA HIS A 74 -5.39 -3.37 11.96
C HIS A 74 -3.95 -3.00 12.23
N ASP A 75 -3.16 -3.98 12.66
CA ASP A 75 -1.71 -3.84 12.78
C ASP A 75 -1.10 -4.10 11.41
N THR A 76 -0.97 -3.04 10.61
CA THR A 76 -0.49 -3.13 9.24
C THR A 76 0.49 -1.99 8.95
N GLU A 77 1.46 -2.27 8.07
CA GLU A 77 2.36 -1.26 7.55
C GLU A 77 1.78 -0.64 6.29
N VAL A 78 2.22 0.58 5.95
CA VAL A 78 1.79 1.27 4.74
C VAL A 78 3.01 1.68 3.93
N VAL A 79 2.98 1.38 2.63
CA VAL A 79 3.93 1.91 1.66
C VAL A 79 3.10 2.65 0.61
N PHE A 80 3.41 3.93 0.39
CA PHE A 80 2.78 4.69 -0.69
C PHE A 80 3.60 4.57 -1.97
N LEU A 81 2.91 4.34 -3.08
CA LEU A 81 3.47 4.36 -4.43
C LEU A 81 2.58 5.28 -5.25
N THR A 82 3.03 6.50 -5.53
CA THR A 82 2.18 7.55 -6.08
C THR A 82 2.95 8.54 -6.92
N SER A 83 2.25 9.22 -7.84
CA SER A 83 2.83 10.33 -8.59
C SER A 83 2.74 11.65 -7.83
N ALA A 84 2.07 11.69 -6.68
CA ALA A 84 1.96 12.91 -5.89
C ALA A 84 3.30 13.28 -5.26
N ASP A 85 3.85 14.43 -5.63
CA ASP A 85 5.14 14.91 -5.13
C ASP A 85 5.07 16.30 -4.52
N ASP A 86 3.87 16.91 -4.49
CA ASP A 86 3.68 18.21 -3.87
C ASP A 86 3.85 18.14 -2.35
N SER A 87 4.44 19.17 -1.78
CA SER A 87 4.80 19.17 -0.37
C SER A 87 3.60 19.01 0.57
N ALA A 88 2.44 19.55 0.20
CA ALA A 88 1.23 19.44 1.01
C ALA A 88 0.76 17.98 1.13
N THR A 89 0.78 17.24 0.02
CA THR A 89 0.39 15.82 0.02
C THR A 89 1.41 14.98 0.77
N VAL A 90 2.71 15.22 0.55
CA VAL A 90 3.77 14.49 1.25
C VAL A 90 3.66 14.71 2.76
N GLU A 91 3.43 15.94 3.21
CA GLU A 91 3.26 16.24 4.63
C GLU A 91 2.02 15.54 5.21
N ARG A 92 0.91 15.57 4.47
CA ARG A 92 -0.32 14.90 4.92
C ARG A 92 -0.14 13.39 5.02
N ALA A 93 0.64 12.80 4.10
CA ALA A 93 0.91 11.37 4.12
C ALA A 93 1.63 10.91 5.39
N LYS A 94 2.41 11.79 6.02
CA LYS A 94 3.12 11.46 7.27
C LYS A 94 2.16 11.11 8.41
N ILE A 95 0.93 11.56 8.36
CA ILE A 95 -0.08 11.25 9.37
C ILE A 95 -0.37 9.73 9.39
N ALA A 96 -0.31 9.09 8.22
CA ALA A 96 -0.47 7.63 8.12
C ALA A 96 0.77 6.86 8.58
N ARG A 97 1.87 7.55 8.89
CA ARG A 97 3.15 6.95 9.31
C ARG A 97 3.58 5.83 8.37
N PRO A 98 3.77 6.13 7.06
CA PRO A 98 4.17 5.09 6.11
C PRO A 98 5.60 4.63 6.36
N ALA A 99 5.86 3.35 6.09
CA ALA A 99 7.21 2.82 6.11
C ALA A 99 8.05 3.36 4.95
N ALA A 100 7.41 3.68 3.83
CA ALA A 100 8.08 4.26 2.67
C ALA A 100 7.10 5.07 1.83
N TYR A 101 7.63 6.05 1.10
CA TYR A 101 6.91 6.89 0.15
C TYR A 101 7.69 6.87 -1.15
N LEU A 102 7.17 6.19 -2.16
CA LEU A 102 7.83 6.02 -3.44
C LEU A 102 7.10 6.81 -4.52
N ASN A 103 7.85 7.56 -5.32
CA ASN A 103 7.26 8.33 -6.42
C ASN A 103 7.24 7.55 -7.72
N LYS A 104 6.13 7.63 -8.44
CA LYS A 104 6.02 7.13 -9.82
C LYS A 104 6.63 8.14 -10.79
N PRO A 105 7.30 7.69 -11.85
CA PRO A 105 7.70 6.31 -12.11
C PRO A 105 8.86 5.88 -11.23
N THR A 106 8.91 4.60 -10.89
CA THR A 106 9.99 4.04 -10.12
C THR A 106 10.32 2.64 -10.64
N ASP A 107 11.53 2.18 -10.35
CA ASP A 107 11.90 0.79 -10.59
C ASP A 107 11.05 -0.10 -9.66
N LEU A 108 10.35 -1.08 -10.23
CA LEU A 108 9.49 -1.96 -9.46
C LEU A 108 10.26 -2.80 -8.44
N LEU A 109 11.57 -3.03 -8.66
CA LEU A 109 12.40 -3.70 -7.65
C LEU A 109 12.53 -2.87 -6.38
N ARG A 110 12.47 -1.55 -6.48
CA ARG A 110 12.47 -0.68 -5.30
C ARG A 110 11.19 -0.84 -4.48
N VAL A 111 10.08 -1.14 -5.15
CA VAL A 111 8.82 -1.44 -4.47
C VAL A 111 8.97 -2.70 -3.64
N VAL A 112 9.54 -3.75 -4.22
CA VAL A 112 9.79 -5.01 -3.50
C VAL A 112 10.72 -4.78 -2.31
N ASP A 113 11.78 -4.02 -2.49
CA ASP A 113 12.70 -3.70 -1.40
C ASP A 113 11.99 -2.95 -0.26
N ALA A 114 11.15 -1.97 -0.59
CA ALA A 114 10.42 -1.21 0.41
C ALA A 114 9.46 -2.11 1.19
N VAL A 115 8.76 -3.00 0.50
CA VAL A 115 7.86 -3.97 1.12
C VAL A 115 8.64 -4.90 2.06
N LYS A 116 9.76 -5.41 1.59
CA LYS A 116 10.61 -6.30 2.38
C LYS A 116 11.09 -5.63 3.66
N HIS A 117 11.61 -4.40 3.55
CA HIS A 117 12.10 -3.66 4.71
C HIS A 117 10.97 -3.36 5.69
N ALA A 118 9.81 -2.94 5.21
CA ALA A 118 8.67 -2.63 6.07
C ALA A 118 8.21 -3.85 6.86
N LEU A 119 8.13 -5.01 6.22
CA LEU A 119 7.69 -6.25 6.88
C LEU A 119 8.75 -6.82 7.81
N THR A 120 10.03 -6.68 7.46
CA THR A 120 11.14 -7.11 8.31
C THR A 120 11.15 -6.28 9.60
N ASP A 121 11.03 -4.96 9.50
CA ASP A 121 11.02 -4.08 10.66
C ASP A 121 9.80 -4.36 11.56
N LYS A 122 8.64 -4.61 10.96
CA LYS A 122 7.43 -4.96 11.71
C LYS A 122 7.62 -6.22 12.54
N HIS A 123 8.26 -7.23 11.97
CA HIS A 123 8.44 -8.52 12.64
C HIS A 123 9.68 -8.58 13.55
N ALA A 124 10.57 -7.59 13.45
CA ALA A 124 11.77 -7.51 14.27
C ALA A 124 11.52 -6.97 15.68
N ALA A 125 10.38 -6.32 15.89
CA ALA A 125 10.04 -5.68 17.17
C ALA A 125 9.62 -6.71 18.26
#